data_0cbc34189de902280d882ebfe4bf9cf7
#
_entry.id   0cbc34189de902280d882ebfe4bf9cf7
#
_cell.length_a   1.000
_cell.length_b   1.000
_cell.length_c   1.000
_cell.angle_alpha   90.00
_cell.angle_beta   90.00
_cell.angle_gamma   90.00
#
_symmetry.space_group_name_H-M   'P 1'
#
loop_
_entity.id
_entity.type
_entity.pdbx_description
1 polymer ?
#
loop_
_entity_poly.entity_id
_entity_poly.type
_entity_poly.pdbx_seq_one_letter_code
_entity_poly.pdbx_strand_id
1 'polypeptide(L)'
;MNVGDIGPLDKALAEAMEIKNERFKYQHLGHNKTLMMIFFNNSLRTRLSTQKAAMNLGMNVIVLDVNAGAWKLETERGVIMDGDKSEHLLEAIPVMGCYCDIIGVRSFAGLTDREYDYAETVVNQFIKYSGRPVFAMETATVHPLQAFADLITIKEWTPSNSPCLGGEPVASPKQGRLEGSGPRPKVVLTWAPHCRALPQAVPNSFAQWMLAADVDFVITHPEGYELDPKFVGGARVEYDQRKAFEGADFIYAKNWSNPGVTNPEDYGKITSKDMSWTVDTEHMSWTNNGKFMHCLPVRRGLIVTDDVIESENSIVIPEAANREISCSVVLKRMLEAL
;
A
#
# COMPACT_ATOMS: atom_id res chain seq x y z
N MET A 1 -0.99 12.03 1.26
CA MET A 1 -1.08 10.63 1.74
C MET A 1 0.20 9.88 1.36
N ASN A 2 1.17 9.99 2.22
CA ASN A 2 2.48 9.37 2.08
C ASN A 2 2.99 8.93 3.47
N VAL A 3 4.16 8.36 3.54
CA VAL A 3 4.75 7.92 4.82
C VAL A 3 4.91 9.05 5.83
N GLY A 4 5.08 10.31 5.40
CA GLY A 4 5.20 11.47 6.28
C GLY A 4 3.92 11.79 7.07
N ASP A 5 2.76 11.40 6.56
CA ASP A 5 1.48 11.66 7.24
C ASP A 5 1.28 10.80 8.50
N ILE A 6 1.99 9.67 8.61
CA ILE A 6 1.93 8.80 9.80
C ILE A 6 2.86 9.29 10.93
N GLY A 7 3.70 10.32 10.69
CA GLY A 7 4.69 10.77 11.66
C GLY A 7 5.82 9.76 11.90
N PRO A 8 6.49 9.80 13.07
CA PRO A 8 7.60 8.90 13.37
C PRO A 8 7.21 7.42 13.29
N LEU A 9 7.92 6.64 12.45
CA LEU A 9 7.59 5.23 12.18
C LEU A 9 7.72 4.34 13.41
N ASP A 10 8.69 4.58 14.28
CA ASP A 10 8.88 3.87 15.53
C ASP A 10 7.65 3.96 16.45
N LYS A 11 7.08 5.17 16.56
CA LYS A 11 5.85 5.40 17.32
C LYS A 11 4.65 4.72 16.67
N ALA A 12 4.52 4.81 15.35
CA ALA A 12 3.43 4.16 14.64
C ALA A 12 3.50 2.62 14.75
N LEU A 13 4.70 2.05 14.69
CA LEU A 13 4.92 0.61 14.90
C LEU A 13 4.62 0.18 16.34
N ALA A 14 5.05 0.95 17.34
CA ALA A 14 4.74 0.66 18.74
C ALA A 14 3.22 0.66 18.98
N GLU A 15 2.51 1.65 18.45
CA GLU A 15 1.05 1.76 18.51
C GLU A 15 0.35 0.59 17.79
N ALA A 16 0.90 0.16 16.64
CA ALA A 16 0.40 -1.00 15.91
C ALA A 16 0.53 -2.29 16.75
N MET A 17 1.66 -2.49 17.43
CA MET A 17 1.85 -3.64 18.32
C MET A 17 0.91 -3.59 19.52
N GLU A 18 0.70 -2.42 20.11
CA GLU A 18 -0.24 -2.22 21.19
C GLU A 18 -1.68 -2.60 20.76
N ILE A 19 -2.16 -2.04 19.64
CA ILE A 19 -3.48 -2.36 19.10
C ILE A 19 -3.60 -3.85 18.75
N LYS A 20 -2.55 -4.46 18.22
CA LYS A 20 -2.55 -5.88 17.89
C LYS A 20 -2.73 -6.77 19.12
N ASN A 21 -2.15 -6.39 20.25
CA ASN A 21 -2.27 -7.09 21.53
C ASN A 21 -3.61 -6.84 22.21
N GLU A 22 -4.16 -5.63 22.09
CA GLU A 22 -5.39 -5.20 22.76
C GLU A 22 -6.36 -4.54 21.76
N ARG A 23 -6.95 -5.33 20.86
CA ARG A 23 -7.71 -4.86 19.69
C ARG A 23 -8.90 -3.96 20.01
N PHE A 24 -9.46 -4.04 21.22
CA PHE A 24 -10.62 -3.27 21.65
C PHE A 24 -10.28 -2.14 22.62
N LYS A 25 -8.99 -1.90 22.91
CA LYS A 25 -8.54 -0.88 23.86
C LYS A 25 -9.11 0.50 23.56
N TYR A 26 -9.23 0.86 22.31
CA TYR A 26 -9.68 2.15 21.82
C TYR A 26 -11.13 2.14 21.30
N GLN A 27 -11.93 1.14 21.65
CA GLN A 27 -13.31 1.00 21.16
C GLN A 27 -14.19 2.21 21.52
N HIS A 28 -13.91 2.91 22.61
CA HIS A 28 -14.64 4.09 23.06
C HIS A 28 -14.51 5.28 22.12
N LEU A 29 -13.44 5.38 21.31
CA LEU A 29 -13.20 6.51 20.41
C LEU A 29 -14.21 6.62 19.28
N GLY A 30 -14.67 5.47 18.77
CA GLY A 30 -15.62 5.42 17.66
C GLY A 30 -17.10 5.48 18.08
N HIS A 31 -17.40 5.63 19.38
CA HIS A 31 -18.79 5.68 19.85
C HIS A 31 -19.57 6.81 19.16
N ASN A 32 -20.69 6.46 18.50
CA ASN A 32 -21.52 7.38 17.71
C ASN A 32 -20.79 8.03 16.51
N LYS A 33 -19.64 7.51 16.09
CA LYS A 33 -18.94 7.92 14.87
C LYS A 33 -19.21 6.96 13.72
N THR A 34 -19.25 7.50 12.51
CA THR A 34 -19.50 6.75 11.30
C THR A 34 -18.33 6.88 10.31
N LEU A 35 -17.78 5.75 9.91
CA LEU A 35 -16.86 5.66 8.78
C LEU A 35 -17.66 5.41 7.50
N MET A 36 -17.46 6.22 6.48
CA MET A 36 -17.93 5.96 5.12
C MET A 36 -16.78 5.46 4.25
N MET A 37 -16.94 4.29 3.67
CA MET A 37 -15.97 3.66 2.77
C MET A 37 -16.48 3.71 1.34
N ILE A 38 -15.77 4.40 0.45
CA ILE A 38 -16.19 4.64 -0.94
C ILE A 38 -15.28 3.86 -1.88
N PHE A 39 -15.88 3.00 -2.72
CA PHE A 39 -15.20 2.12 -3.64
C PHE A 39 -15.57 2.46 -5.08
N PHE A 40 -14.60 3.00 -5.84
CA PHE A 40 -14.68 3.09 -7.30
C PHE A 40 -14.24 1.77 -7.97
N ASN A 41 -13.51 0.93 -7.24
CA ASN A 41 -13.01 -0.37 -7.71
C ASN A 41 -13.21 -1.44 -6.63
N ASN A 42 -13.54 -2.65 -7.07
CA ASN A 42 -13.78 -3.78 -6.17
C ASN A 42 -12.55 -4.13 -5.31
N SER A 43 -12.81 -4.56 -4.08
CA SER A 43 -11.77 -5.09 -3.18
C SER A 43 -12.37 -6.06 -2.17
N LEU A 44 -11.69 -7.18 -1.96
CA LEU A 44 -12.02 -8.11 -0.86
C LEU A 44 -11.33 -7.66 0.43
N ARG A 45 -10.01 -7.61 0.44
CA ARG A 45 -9.21 -7.36 1.66
C ARG A 45 -9.37 -5.97 2.23
N THR A 46 -9.30 -4.92 1.40
CA THR A 46 -9.52 -3.55 1.86
C THR A 46 -10.89 -3.41 2.52
N ARG A 47 -11.92 -3.99 1.89
CA ARG A 47 -13.29 -3.97 2.44
C ARG A 47 -13.36 -4.64 3.82
N LEU A 48 -12.85 -5.86 3.94
CA LEU A 48 -12.94 -6.63 5.17
C LEU A 48 -12.05 -6.03 6.28
N SER A 49 -10.79 -5.69 5.97
CA SER A 49 -9.84 -5.19 6.97
C SER A 49 -10.23 -3.81 7.50
N THR A 50 -10.69 -2.90 6.63
CA THR A 50 -11.08 -1.54 7.04
C THR A 50 -12.38 -1.56 7.84
N GLN A 51 -13.38 -2.36 7.44
CA GLN A 51 -14.59 -2.54 8.26
C GLN A 51 -14.25 -3.11 9.63
N LYS A 52 -13.43 -4.17 9.68
CA LYS A 52 -13.02 -4.78 10.94
C LYS A 52 -12.28 -3.80 11.85
N ALA A 53 -11.36 -3.01 11.31
CA ALA A 53 -10.65 -1.98 12.05
C ALA A 53 -11.62 -0.94 12.65
N ALA A 54 -12.54 -0.43 11.86
CA ALA A 54 -13.54 0.55 12.31
C ALA A 54 -14.45 -0.03 13.41
N MET A 55 -14.93 -1.27 13.24
CA MET A 55 -15.77 -1.95 14.23
C MET A 55 -15.03 -2.19 15.55
N ASN A 56 -13.74 -2.54 15.50
CA ASN A 56 -12.93 -2.71 16.71
C ASN A 56 -12.74 -1.39 17.48
N LEU A 57 -12.74 -0.26 16.77
CA LEU A 57 -12.73 1.08 17.36
C LEU A 57 -14.11 1.59 17.78
N GLY A 58 -15.18 0.79 17.59
CA GLY A 58 -16.55 1.14 17.99
C GLY A 58 -17.32 2.01 17.00
N MET A 59 -16.83 2.18 15.77
CA MET A 59 -17.49 2.97 14.74
C MET A 59 -18.64 2.22 14.06
N ASN A 60 -19.65 2.96 13.61
CA ASN A 60 -20.56 2.52 12.55
C ASN A 60 -19.84 2.55 11.20
N VAL A 61 -20.25 1.69 10.26
CA VAL A 61 -19.63 1.62 8.94
C VAL A 61 -20.69 1.67 7.84
N ILE A 62 -20.53 2.60 6.91
CA ILE A 62 -21.28 2.65 5.66
C ILE A 62 -20.33 2.31 4.52
N VAL A 63 -20.72 1.39 3.66
CA VAL A 63 -19.94 1.00 2.48
C VAL A 63 -20.71 1.32 1.21
N LEU A 64 -20.11 2.14 0.36
CA LEU A 64 -20.67 2.57 -0.91
C LEU A 64 -19.80 2.07 -2.08
N ASP A 65 -20.40 1.26 -2.95
CA ASP A 65 -19.84 0.92 -4.26
C ASP A 65 -20.42 1.88 -5.30
N VAL A 66 -19.59 2.78 -5.82
CA VAL A 66 -20.03 3.84 -6.74
C VAL A 66 -20.67 3.28 -8.02
N ASN A 67 -20.23 2.10 -8.49
CA ASN A 67 -20.73 1.50 -9.72
C ASN A 67 -21.77 0.39 -9.51
N ALA A 68 -22.13 0.06 -8.25
CA ALA A 68 -23.02 -1.07 -7.94
C ALA A 68 -24.05 -0.76 -6.85
N GLY A 69 -23.79 0.22 -5.98
CA GLY A 69 -24.65 0.57 -4.83
C GLY A 69 -25.34 1.93 -4.99
N ALA A 70 -25.00 2.70 -6.03
CA ALA A 70 -25.60 3.99 -6.36
C ALA A 70 -25.60 4.17 -7.88
N TRP A 71 -26.16 5.27 -8.35
CA TRP A 71 -26.03 5.67 -9.74
C TRP A 71 -24.58 6.05 -10.08
N LYS A 72 -24.27 6.09 -11.38
CA LYS A 72 -22.94 6.48 -11.85
C LYS A 72 -22.68 7.96 -11.58
N LEU A 73 -21.48 8.26 -11.13
CA LEU A 73 -21.03 9.62 -10.85
C LEU A 73 -20.14 10.16 -11.98
N GLU A 74 -20.38 11.42 -12.34
CA GLU A 74 -19.50 12.18 -13.22
C GLU A 74 -18.33 12.75 -12.41
N THR A 75 -17.12 12.58 -12.91
CA THR A 75 -15.88 13.04 -12.25
C THR A 75 -15.23 14.24 -12.94
N GLU A 76 -15.57 14.47 -14.21
CA GLU A 76 -14.95 15.49 -15.04
C GLU A 76 -15.72 16.79 -15.04
N ARG A 77 -15.01 17.90 -14.86
CA ARG A 77 -15.60 19.24 -14.91
C ARG A 77 -15.85 19.72 -16.34
N GLY A 78 -16.91 20.52 -16.51
CA GLY A 78 -17.21 21.18 -17.78
C GLY A 78 -17.88 20.28 -18.81
N VAL A 79 -18.25 19.07 -18.44
CA VAL A 79 -19.02 18.15 -19.30
C VAL A 79 -20.50 18.50 -19.28
N ILE A 80 -21.20 18.22 -20.39
CA ILE A 80 -22.64 18.23 -20.44
C ILE A 80 -23.11 16.83 -19.98
N MET A 81 -23.86 16.77 -18.89
CA MET A 81 -24.33 15.49 -18.29
C MET A 81 -25.59 14.97 -18.99
N ASP A 82 -25.49 14.68 -20.28
CA ASP A 82 -26.58 14.13 -21.11
C ASP A 82 -26.46 12.61 -21.35
N GLY A 83 -25.52 11.95 -20.68
CA GLY A 83 -25.26 10.52 -20.77
C GLY A 83 -25.86 9.71 -19.61
N ASP A 84 -25.17 8.65 -19.20
CA ASP A 84 -25.62 7.65 -18.22
C ASP A 84 -25.23 7.95 -16.77
N LYS A 85 -24.54 9.07 -16.52
CA LYS A 85 -24.13 9.53 -15.19
C LYS A 85 -25.18 10.51 -14.64
N SER A 86 -25.74 10.19 -13.47
CA SER A 86 -26.92 10.90 -12.94
C SER A 86 -26.57 12.07 -12.01
N GLU A 87 -25.35 12.09 -11.46
CA GLU A 87 -24.92 13.10 -10.47
C GLU A 87 -23.44 13.40 -10.66
N HIS A 88 -23.04 14.65 -10.47
CA HIS A 88 -21.64 15.00 -10.49
C HIS A 88 -21.00 14.76 -9.12
N LEU A 89 -19.76 14.35 -9.11
CA LEU A 89 -19.01 14.03 -7.89
C LEU A 89 -18.92 15.24 -6.93
N LEU A 90 -18.94 16.46 -7.45
CA LEU A 90 -18.88 17.69 -6.64
C LEU A 90 -20.14 17.97 -5.83
N GLU A 91 -21.30 17.47 -6.22
CA GLU A 91 -22.53 17.50 -5.41
C GLU A 91 -22.59 16.27 -4.49
N ALA A 92 -22.19 15.09 -4.97
CA ALA A 92 -22.23 13.87 -4.19
C ALA A 92 -21.29 13.91 -2.97
N ILE A 93 -20.07 14.45 -3.11
CA ILE A 93 -19.07 14.49 -2.03
C ILE A 93 -19.53 15.23 -0.78
N PRO A 94 -20.01 16.50 -0.85
CA PRO A 94 -20.48 17.20 0.35
C PRO A 94 -21.73 16.53 0.95
N VAL A 95 -22.60 15.94 0.13
CA VAL A 95 -23.76 15.16 0.62
C VAL A 95 -23.28 13.94 1.42
N MET A 96 -22.32 13.18 0.92
CA MET A 96 -21.71 12.05 1.64
C MET A 96 -21.10 12.52 2.96
N GLY A 97 -20.46 13.70 2.98
CA GLY A 97 -19.91 14.32 4.20
C GLY A 97 -20.94 14.63 5.27
N CYS A 98 -22.23 14.82 4.90
CA CYS A 98 -23.31 15.02 5.88
C CYS A 98 -23.63 13.75 6.70
N TYR A 99 -23.31 12.56 6.18
CA TYR A 99 -23.71 11.28 6.75
C TYR A 99 -22.59 10.50 7.43
N CYS A 100 -21.41 11.07 7.56
CA CYS A 100 -20.26 10.41 8.19
C CYS A 100 -19.34 11.38 8.92
N ASP A 101 -18.42 10.83 9.70
CA ASP A 101 -17.40 11.58 10.43
C ASP A 101 -16.02 11.45 9.75
N ILE A 102 -15.75 10.32 9.13
CA ILE A 102 -14.49 10.02 8.42
C ILE A 102 -14.82 9.34 7.10
N ILE A 103 -14.04 9.64 6.06
CA ILE A 103 -14.20 9.05 4.72
C ILE A 103 -12.93 8.29 4.32
N GLY A 104 -13.09 7.02 3.93
CA GLY A 104 -12.07 6.24 3.24
C GLY A 104 -12.38 6.16 1.74
N VAL A 105 -11.39 6.46 0.88
CA VAL A 105 -11.56 6.44 -0.58
C VAL A 105 -10.66 5.41 -1.24
N ARG A 106 -11.21 4.61 -2.14
CA ARG A 106 -10.47 3.69 -3.02
C ARG A 106 -10.79 4.03 -4.48
N SER A 107 -9.77 4.48 -5.22
CA SER A 107 -9.89 4.88 -6.61
C SER A 107 -8.59 4.59 -7.36
N PHE A 108 -8.61 3.60 -8.25
CA PHE A 108 -7.44 3.17 -9.03
C PHE A 108 -7.09 4.15 -10.16
N ALA A 109 -5.82 4.04 -10.61
CA ALA A 109 -5.40 4.60 -11.87
C ALA A 109 -6.21 4.03 -13.04
N GLY A 110 -6.56 4.89 -13.99
CA GLY A 110 -7.15 4.49 -15.26
C GLY A 110 -6.15 3.82 -16.20
N LEU A 111 -4.86 4.06 -16.00
CA LEU A 111 -3.73 3.54 -16.81
C LEU A 111 -3.79 3.96 -18.28
N THR A 112 -4.44 5.07 -18.57
CA THR A 112 -4.58 5.63 -19.92
C THR A 112 -3.99 7.03 -20.04
N ASP A 113 -4.06 7.81 -18.99
CA ASP A 113 -3.53 9.16 -18.88
C ASP A 113 -2.71 9.27 -17.58
N ARG A 114 -1.38 9.34 -17.72
CA ARG A 114 -0.48 9.40 -16.59
C ARG A 114 -0.60 10.70 -15.79
N GLU A 115 -0.80 11.82 -16.48
CA GLU A 115 -0.91 13.13 -15.81
C GLU A 115 -2.18 13.16 -14.94
N TYR A 116 -3.31 12.72 -15.48
CA TYR A 116 -4.56 12.61 -14.75
C TYR A 116 -4.46 11.68 -13.53
N ASP A 117 -3.91 10.48 -13.73
CA ASP A 117 -3.75 9.49 -12.66
C ASP A 117 -2.81 10.02 -11.55
N TYR A 118 -1.69 10.63 -11.93
CA TYR A 118 -0.70 11.17 -10.97
C TYR A 118 -1.12 12.49 -10.31
N ALA A 119 -2.14 13.17 -10.83
CA ALA A 119 -2.79 14.30 -10.17
C ALA A 119 -3.70 13.87 -9.01
N GLU A 120 -4.02 12.57 -8.86
CA GLU A 120 -4.87 12.02 -7.80
C GLU A 120 -6.25 12.73 -7.74
N THR A 121 -6.83 13.02 -8.90
CA THR A 121 -7.98 13.92 -9.06
C THR A 121 -9.14 13.51 -8.18
N VAL A 122 -9.52 12.23 -8.15
CA VAL A 122 -10.69 11.75 -7.40
C VAL A 122 -10.51 11.96 -5.90
N VAL A 123 -9.42 11.46 -5.33
CA VAL A 123 -9.19 11.57 -3.86
C VAL A 123 -9.02 13.02 -3.42
N ASN A 124 -8.36 13.86 -4.24
CA ASN A 124 -8.20 15.28 -3.96
C ASN A 124 -9.54 16.04 -3.95
N GLN A 125 -10.53 15.63 -4.75
CA GLN A 125 -11.89 16.18 -4.67
C GLN A 125 -12.56 15.83 -3.34
N PHE A 126 -12.42 14.60 -2.85
CA PHE A 126 -12.93 14.23 -1.52
C PHE A 126 -12.27 15.04 -0.40
N ILE A 127 -10.95 15.18 -0.42
CA ILE A 127 -10.22 15.99 0.57
C ILE A 127 -10.72 17.43 0.57
N LYS A 128 -10.95 17.99 -0.62
CA LYS A 128 -11.32 19.41 -0.77
C LYS A 128 -12.77 19.72 -0.42
N TYR A 129 -13.70 18.83 -0.75
CA TYR A 129 -15.13 19.16 -0.76
C TYR A 129 -15.98 18.39 0.25
N SER A 130 -15.47 17.34 0.90
CA SER A 130 -16.28 16.56 1.86
C SER A 130 -16.53 17.25 3.19
N GLY A 131 -15.68 18.19 3.58
CA GLY A 131 -15.72 18.79 4.92
C GLY A 131 -15.40 17.79 6.04
N ARG A 132 -14.86 16.63 5.71
CA ARG A 132 -14.51 15.55 6.64
C ARG A 132 -13.07 15.10 6.46
N PRO A 133 -12.42 14.56 7.49
CA PRO A 133 -11.14 13.88 7.35
C PRO A 133 -11.25 12.73 6.35
N VAL A 134 -10.30 12.68 5.41
CA VAL A 134 -10.26 11.67 4.34
C VAL A 134 -8.96 10.88 4.43
N PHE A 135 -9.02 9.56 4.27
CA PHE A 135 -7.85 8.73 4.10
C PHE A 135 -7.91 7.87 2.84
N ALA A 136 -6.74 7.59 2.28
CA ALA A 136 -6.61 6.71 1.12
C ALA A 136 -6.65 5.25 1.54
N MET A 137 -7.62 4.50 1.05
CA MET A 137 -7.61 3.04 1.13
C MET A 137 -6.71 2.44 0.04
N GLU A 138 -6.73 3.01 -1.14
CA GLU A 138 -5.82 2.87 -2.27
C GLU A 138 -6.20 3.92 -3.32
N THR A 139 -5.22 4.60 -3.90
CA THR A 139 -5.44 5.61 -4.92
C THR A 139 -4.74 5.25 -6.23
N ALA A 140 -4.72 6.16 -7.17
CA ALA A 140 -4.06 5.93 -8.45
C ALA A 140 -2.55 5.66 -8.29
N THR A 141 -1.88 6.33 -7.35
CA THR A 141 -0.43 6.26 -7.20
C THR A 141 0.06 5.68 -5.88
N VAL A 142 -0.80 5.56 -4.84
CA VAL A 142 -0.38 5.10 -3.51
C VAL A 142 -1.36 4.13 -2.85
N HIS A 143 -0.82 3.24 -2.01
CA HIS A 143 -1.59 2.34 -1.14
C HIS A 143 -0.98 2.31 0.28
N PRO A 144 -1.08 3.42 1.04
CA PRO A 144 -0.34 3.60 2.28
C PRO A 144 -0.68 2.57 3.37
N LEU A 145 -1.95 2.17 3.48
CA LEU A 145 -2.37 1.16 4.46
C LEU A 145 -1.76 -0.22 4.19
N GLN A 146 -1.53 -0.57 2.92
CA GLN A 146 -0.81 -1.80 2.57
C GLN A 146 0.65 -1.68 2.99
N ALA A 147 1.33 -0.63 2.57
CA ALA A 147 2.75 -0.45 2.88
C ALA A 147 3.04 -0.39 4.39
N PHE A 148 2.12 0.18 5.17
CA PHE A 148 2.23 0.13 6.63
C PHE A 148 2.01 -1.28 7.18
N ALA A 149 1.06 -2.05 6.64
CA ALA A 149 0.88 -3.46 7.01
C ALA A 149 2.12 -4.30 6.66
N ASP A 150 2.74 -4.02 5.51
CA ASP A 150 3.98 -4.68 5.09
C ASP A 150 5.12 -4.39 6.07
N LEU A 151 5.27 -3.13 6.49
CA LEU A 151 6.28 -2.74 7.47
C LEU A 151 6.03 -3.37 8.86
N ILE A 152 4.78 -3.42 9.32
CA ILE A 152 4.39 -4.14 10.55
C ILE A 152 4.81 -5.60 10.44
N THR A 153 4.56 -6.24 9.29
CA THR A 153 4.90 -7.65 9.06
C THR A 153 6.40 -7.87 9.05
N ILE A 154 7.16 -7.03 8.35
CA ILE A 154 8.63 -7.08 8.35
C ILE A 154 9.15 -6.94 9.77
N LYS A 155 8.61 -6.01 10.58
CA LYS A 155 8.98 -5.84 11.99
C LYS A 155 8.77 -7.12 12.81
N GLU A 156 7.65 -7.78 12.63
CA GLU A 156 7.30 -9.00 13.38
C GLU A 156 8.17 -10.20 13.02
N TRP A 157 8.58 -10.30 11.75
CA TRP A 157 9.36 -11.44 11.25
C TRP A 157 10.87 -11.18 11.21
N THR A 158 11.31 -9.98 11.57
CA THR A 158 12.71 -9.68 11.77
C THR A 158 13.16 -10.24 13.12
N PRO A 159 14.24 -11.06 13.18
CA PRO A 159 14.75 -11.62 14.44
C PRO A 159 15.01 -10.54 15.50
N SER A 160 14.67 -10.83 16.76
CA SER A 160 14.74 -9.88 17.89
C SER A 160 16.14 -9.30 18.17
N ASN A 161 17.18 -9.90 17.64
CA ASN A 161 18.57 -9.46 17.75
C ASN A 161 18.99 -8.46 16.66
N SER A 162 18.08 -8.10 15.74
CA SER A 162 18.32 -7.03 14.75
C SER A 162 17.91 -5.69 15.36
N PRO A 163 18.79 -4.71 15.50
CA PRO A 163 18.53 -3.46 16.20
C PRO A 163 17.58 -2.48 15.51
N CYS A 164 17.06 -2.85 14.35
CA CYS A 164 16.73 -1.91 13.29
C CYS A 164 15.29 -1.42 13.17
N LEU A 165 14.37 -1.78 14.05
CA LEU A 165 12.98 -1.32 13.90
C LEU A 165 12.34 -0.76 15.19
N GLY A 166 13.14 -0.21 16.11
CA GLY A 166 12.59 0.32 17.36
C GLY A 166 13.59 1.08 18.25
N GLY A 167 14.68 1.62 17.69
CA GLY A 167 15.60 2.51 18.37
C GLY A 167 15.31 3.98 18.11
N GLU A 168 15.81 4.87 18.94
CA GLU A 168 15.71 6.32 18.81
C GLU A 168 16.05 6.80 17.38
N PRO A 169 15.48 7.94 16.91
CA PRO A 169 15.70 8.42 15.56
C PRO A 169 17.19 8.69 15.34
N VAL A 170 17.82 7.85 14.55
CA VAL A 170 19.18 8.10 14.08
C VAL A 170 19.10 9.23 13.06
N ALA A 171 19.77 10.33 13.35
CA ALA A 171 19.93 11.47 12.47
C ALA A 171 20.36 11.03 11.08
N SER A 172 19.87 11.78 10.08
CA SER A 172 20.11 11.68 8.62
C SER A 172 21.28 10.82 8.13
N PRO A 173 21.21 10.20 6.94
CA PRO A 173 22.13 9.17 6.43
C PRO A 173 23.59 9.61 6.19
N LYS A 174 24.09 10.62 6.88
CA LYS A 174 25.45 11.15 6.73
C LYS A 174 26.37 11.00 7.95
N GLN A 175 25.92 10.33 9.02
CA GLN A 175 26.82 10.12 10.19
C GLN A 175 26.84 8.67 10.63
N GLY A 176 28.05 8.17 10.80
CA GLY A 176 28.48 6.82 11.00
C GLY A 176 27.61 5.95 11.92
N ARG A 177 27.54 4.71 11.54
CA ARG A 177 26.94 3.59 12.26
C ARG A 177 27.42 3.55 13.72
N LEU A 178 26.51 3.51 14.68
CA LEU A 178 26.85 3.22 16.07
C LEU A 178 27.38 1.78 16.15
N GLU A 179 28.57 1.61 16.73
CA GLU A 179 29.15 0.30 17.01
C GLU A 179 28.18 -0.48 17.92
N GLY A 180 27.66 -1.64 17.44
CA GLY A 180 26.79 -2.52 18.21
C GLY A 180 25.42 -2.80 17.56
N SER A 181 25.05 -2.14 16.46
CA SER A 181 23.82 -2.48 15.71
C SER A 181 24.06 -3.68 14.77
N GLY A 182 23.26 -4.74 14.90
CA GLY A 182 23.27 -5.88 13.97
C GLY A 182 22.97 -5.46 12.52
N PRO A 183 23.10 -6.36 11.54
CA PRO A 183 22.83 -6.05 10.14
C PRO A 183 21.34 -5.66 9.96
N ARG A 184 21.08 -4.64 9.12
CA ARG A 184 19.72 -4.26 8.71
C ARG A 184 19.14 -5.40 7.90
N PRO A 185 17.83 -5.73 8.04
CA PRO A 185 17.22 -6.72 7.20
C PRO A 185 17.22 -6.23 5.73
N LYS A 186 17.62 -7.10 4.82
CA LYS A 186 17.58 -6.82 3.39
C LYS A 186 16.20 -7.13 2.84
N VAL A 187 15.55 -6.10 2.31
CA VAL A 187 14.20 -6.15 1.75
C VAL A 187 14.27 -5.88 0.25
N VAL A 188 13.74 -6.80 -0.54
CA VAL A 188 13.72 -6.68 -2.00
C VAL A 188 12.30 -6.56 -2.51
N LEU A 189 12.00 -5.47 -3.22
CA LEU A 189 10.82 -5.35 -4.07
C LEU A 189 11.17 -5.88 -5.46
N THR A 190 10.55 -6.99 -5.87
CA THR A 190 10.74 -7.56 -7.21
C THR A 190 9.50 -7.38 -8.07
N TRP A 191 9.71 -6.92 -9.31
CA TRP A 191 8.69 -7.05 -10.34
C TRP A 191 8.42 -8.54 -10.62
N ALA A 192 7.19 -8.85 -11.04
CA ALA A 192 6.80 -10.17 -11.50
C ALA A 192 5.80 -10.05 -12.65
N PRO A 193 5.74 -11.03 -13.59
CA PRO A 193 4.85 -10.97 -14.76
C PRO A 193 3.38 -11.03 -14.37
N HIS A 194 2.51 -10.48 -15.22
CA HIS A 194 1.06 -10.52 -15.03
C HIS A 194 0.32 -10.43 -16.38
N CYS A 195 -0.89 -10.99 -16.44
CA CYS A 195 -1.72 -11.01 -17.65
C CYS A 195 -2.55 -9.73 -17.87
N ARG A 196 -2.58 -8.80 -16.89
CA ARG A 196 -3.28 -7.51 -16.95
C ARG A 196 -2.36 -6.42 -16.45
N ALA A 197 -2.47 -5.23 -17.02
CA ALA A 197 -1.82 -4.04 -16.49
C ALA A 197 -2.37 -3.74 -15.08
N LEU A 198 -1.47 -3.49 -14.13
CA LEU A 198 -1.81 -3.13 -12.76
C LEU A 198 -1.18 -1.77 -12.41
N PRO A 199 -1.84 -0.97 -11.53
CA PRO A 199 -1.30 0.31 -11.07
C PRO A 199 0.04 0.19 -10.34
N GLN A 200 0.79 1.29 -10.32
CA GLN A 200 2.03 1.43 -9.56
C GLN A 200 1.80 1.75 -8.07
N ALA A 201 0.55 1.88 -7.63
CA ALA A 201 0.21 2.34 -6.27
C ALA A 201 0.87 1.52 -5.15
N VAL A 202 0.87 0.20 -5.26
CA VAL A 202 1.48 -0.69 -4.25
C VAL A 202 3.00 -0.58 -4.26
N PRO A 203 3.73 -0.77 -5.38
CA PRO A 203 5.18 -0.68 -5.37
C PRO A 203 5.67 0.74 -5.02
N ASN A 204 4.98 1.81 -5.42
CA ASN A 204 5.30 3.17 -5.02
C ASN A 204 5.25 3.35 -3.51
N SER A 205 4.15 2.94 -2.88
CA SER A 205 4.00 3.04 -1.43
C SER A 205 4.99 2.15 -0.70
N PHE A 206 5.17 0.90 -1.15
CA PHE A 206 6.16 0.00 -0.55
C PHE A 206 7.54 0.64 -0.56
N ALA A 207 7.98 1.19 -1.70
CA ALA A 207 9.27 1.86 -1.81
C ALA A 207 9.40 3.05 -0.86
N GLN A 208 8.40 3.94 -0.80
CA GLN A 208 8.42 5.09 0.11
C GLN A 208 8.56 4.66 1.59
N TRP A 209 7.84 3.61 2.00
CA TRP A 209 7.87 3.15 3.38
C TRP A 209 9.17 2.42 3.72
N MET A 210 9.72 1.62 2.80
CA MET A 210 11.01 0.95 2.99
C MET A 210 12.17 1.95 3.02
N LEU A 211 12.14 3.00 2.20
CA LEU A 211 13.14 4.07 2.24
C LEU A 211 13.11 4.89 3.53
N ALA A 212 11.95 4.99 4.17
CA ALA A 212 11.81 5.67 5.46
C ALA A 212 12.13 4.75 6.66
N ALA A 213 12.12 3.43 6.44
CA ALA A 213 12.43 2.43 7.45
C ALA A 213 13.94 2.13 7.50
N ASP A 214 14.44 1.59 8.62
CA ASP A 214 15.84 1.20 8.78
C ASP A 214 16.07 -0.22 8.20
N VAL A 215 16.02 -0.35 6.89
CA VAL A 215 16.23 -1.59 6.12
C VAL A 215 17.25 -1.37 5.00
N ASP A 216 17.89 -2.43 4.52
CA ASP A 216 18.65 -2.41 3.26
C ASP A 216 17.68 -2.71 2.12
N PHE A 217 17.21 -1.65 1.46
CA PHE A 217 16.16 -1.76 0.45
C PHE A 217 16.70 -1.81 -0.98
N VAL A 218 16.20 -2.75 -1.76
CA VAL A 218 16.53 -2.93 -3.18
C VAL A 218 15.27 -3.10 -4.00
N ILE A 219 15.21 -2.44 -5.15
CA ILE A 219 14.18 -2.67 -6.17
C ILE A 219 14.80 -3.44 -7.32
N THR A 220 14.11 -4.47 -7.83
CA THR A 220 14.53 -5.20 -9.03
C THR A 220 13.38 -5.38 -10.00
N HIS A 221 13.63 -5.06 -11.25
CA HIS A 221 12.64 -5.08 -12.33
C HIS A 221 13.32 -5.14 -13.72
N PRO A 222 12.64 -5.58 -14.79
CA PRO A 222 13.13 -5.42 -16.16
C PRO A 222 13.33 -3.95 -16.53
N GLU A 223 14.23 -3.66 -17.44
CA GLU A 223 14.39 -2.33 -18.03
C GLU A 223 13.04 -1.80 -18.57
N GLY A 224 12.76 -0.50 -18.37
CA GLY A 224 11.53 0.15 -18.76
C GLY A 224 10.41 0.10 -17.69
N TYR A 225 10.65 -0.57 -16.55
CA TYR A 225 9.70 -0.62 -15.44
C TYR A 225 10.14 0.24 -14.23
N GLU A 226 11.01 1.22 -14.46
CA GLU A 226 11.48 2.17 -13.46
C GLU A 226 10.30 2.93 -12.85
N LEU A 227 10.14 2.83 -11.53
CA LEU A 227 9.12 3.59 -10.82
C LEU A 227 9.47 5.09 -10.79
N ASP A 228 8.46 5.95 -10.65
CA ASP A 228 8.65 7.40 -10.64
C ASP A 228 9.62 7.84 -9.51
N PRO A 229 10.66 8.63 -9.83
CA PRO A 229 11.64 9.10 -8.86
C PRO A 229 11.07 9.76 -7.61
N LYS A 230 9.87 10.35 -7.68
CA LYS A 230 9.21 10.95 -6.52
C LYS A 230 8.85 9.94 -5.43
N PHE A 231 8.72 8.63 -5.77
CA PHE A 231 8.42 7.57 -4.81
C PHE A 231 9.65 6.76 -4.41
N VAL A 232 10.66 6.68 -5.29
CA VAL A 232 11.79 5.78 -5.14
C VAL A 232 13.14 6.50 -5.07
N GLY A 233 13.13 7.83 -4.96
CA GLY A 233 14.37 8.62 -4.90
C GLY A 233 15.33 8.09 -3.85
N GLY A 234 16.54 7.66 -4.31
CA GLY A 234 17.58 7.10 -3.46
C GLY A 234 17.52 5.59 -3.24
N ALA A 235 16.51 4.86 -3.74
CA ALA A 235 16.50 3.41 -3.73
C ALA A 235 17.58 2.83 -4.64
N ARG A 236 18.23 1.74 -4.19
CA ARG A 236 19.10 0.96 -5.04
C ARG A 236 18.25 0.14 -6.02
N VAL A 237 18.52 0.27 -7.32
CA VAL A 237 17.92 -0.56 -8.37
C VAL A 237 18.96 -1.58 -8.84
N GLU A 238 18.57 -2.83 -8.97
CA GLU A 238 19.36 -3.95 -9.50
C GLU A 238 18.53 -4.64 -10.57
N TYR A 239 19.04 -4.66 -11.81
CA TYR A 239 18.34 -5.28 -12.95
C TYR A 239 18.55 -6.80 -13.03
N ASP A 240 19.54 -7.32 -12.32
CA ASP A 240 19.79 -8.74 -12.16
C ASP A 240 19.04 -9.24 -10.92
N GLN A 241 17.94 -9.96 -11.12
CA GLN A 241 17.09 -10.45 -10.03
C GLN A 241 17.86 -11.36 -9.07
N ARG A 242 18.80 -12.18 -9.56
CA ARG A 242 19.62 -13.03 -8.72
C ARG A 242 20.48 -12.22 -7.77
N LYS A 243 21.19 -11.20 -8.29
CA LYS A 243 22.01 -10.32 -7.43
C LYS A 243 21.15 -9.54 -6.41
N ALA A 244 19.94 -9.14 -6.81
CA ALA A 244 19.02 -8.52 -5.89
C ALA A 244 18.63 -9.45 -4.74
N PHE A 245 18.37 -10.73 -5.03
CA PHE A 245 17.92 -11.73 -4.06
C PHE A 245 19.03 -12.25 -3.15
N GLU A 246 20.28 -12.23 -3.58
CA GLU A 246 21.43 -12.74 -2.77
C GLU A 246 21.42 -12.13 -1.37
N GLY A 247 21.26 -13.01 -0.35
CA GLY A 247 21.23 -12.63 1.05
C GLY A 247 20.02 -11.82 1.50
N ALA A 248 18.93 -11.77 0.73
CA ALA A 248 17.72 -11.09 1.14
C ALA A 248 17.00 -11.83 2.27
N ASP A 249 16.45 -11.07 3.22
CA ASP A 249 15.63 -11.57 4.32
C ASP A 249 14.13 -11.54 3.98
N PHE A 250 13.72 -10.61 3.10
CA PHE A 250 12.34 -10.46 2.63
C PHE A 250 12.28 -10.22 1.13
N ILE A 251 11.43 -10.97 0.44
CA ILE A 251 11.12 -10.80 -0.98
C ILE A 251 9.66 -10.39 -1.12
N TYR A 252 9.42 -9.16 -1.55
CA TYR A 252 8.10 -8.65 -1.87
C TYR A 252 7.88 -8.69 -3.37
N ALA A 253 7.13 -9.67 -3.86
CA ALA A 253 6.82 -9.80 -5.29
C ALA A 253 5.59 -8.98 -5.65
N LYS A 254 5.67 -8.19 -6.71
CA LYS A 254 4.53 -7.41 -7.20
C LYS A 254 4.62 -7.14 -8.69
N ASN A 255 3.51 -7.29 -9.39
CA ASN A 255 3.40 -6.75 -10.74
C ASN A 255 3.03 -5.26 -10.71
N TRP A 256 3.59 -4.51 -11.63
CA TRP A 256 3.09 -3.20 -12.05
C TRP A 256 3.27 -3.04 -13.56
N SER A 257 2.37 -2.28 -14.20
CA SER A 257 2.48 -1.91 -15.60
C SER A 257 3.57 -0.87 -15.80
N ASN A 258 4.01 -0.68 -17.04
CA ASN A 258 5.03 0.31 -17.35
C ASN A 258 4.62 1.70 -16.82
N PRO A 259 5.45 2.36 -16.00
CA PRO A 259 5.11 3.65 -15.40
C PRO A 259 5.24 4.84 -16.34
N GLY A 260 5.71 4.64 -17.56
CA GLY A 260 5.92 5.72 -18.53
C GLY A 260 7.04 6.70 -18.16
N VAL A 261 7.99 6.27 -17.33
CA VAL A 261 9.12 7.11 -16.88
C VAL A 261 10.16 7.21 -17.99
N THR A 262 10.57 6.08 -18.57
CA THR A 262 11.54 6.00 -19.64
C THR A 262 10.92 6.36 -20.98
N ASN A 263 9.71 5.85 -21.26
CA ASN A 263 8.94 6.16 -22.46
C ASN A 263 7.48 6.46 -22.06
N PRO A 264 7.02 7.73 -22.14
CA PRO A 264 5.67 8.11 -21.75
C PRO A 264 4.55 7.37 -22.49
N GLU A 265 4.79 6.96 -23.75
CA GLU A 265 3.81 6.23 -24.55
C GLU A 265 3.52 4.82 -24.02
N ASP A 266 4.41 4.27 -23.18
CA ASP A 266 4.25 2.95 -22.59
C ASP A 266 3.45 2.95 -21.28
N TYR A 267 3.06 4.11 -20.80
CA TYR A 267 2.27 4.21 -19.56
C TYR A 267 1.09 3.25 -19.55
N GLY A 268 0.97 2.50 -18.49
CA GLY A 268 -0.12 1.56 -18.29
C GLY A 268 -0.08 0.29 -19.14
N LYS A 269 0.96 0.10 -19.97
CA LYS A 269 1.09 -1.08 -20.84
C LYS A 269 1.84 -2.22 -20.15
N ILE A 270 1.63 -3.44 -20.65
CA ILE A 270 2.46 -4.62 -20.35
C ILE A 270 3.48 -4.73 -21.48
N THR A 271 4.70 -4.25 -21.23
CA THR A 271 5.80 -4.27 -22.21
C THR A 271 6.70 -5.48 -22.05
N SER A 272 6.64 -6.20 -20.91
CA SER A 272 7.33 -7.46 -20.69
C SER A 272 6.36 -8.55 -20.24
N LYS A 273 6.56 -9.76 -20.74
CA LYS A 273 5.89 -11.00 -20.33
C LYS A 273 6.92 -12.06 -19.94
N ASP A 274 8.12 -11.63 -19.57
CA ASP A 274 9.22 -12.52 -19.23
C ASP A 274 8.91 -13.31 -17.96
N MET A 275 8.69 -14.61 -18.16
CA MET A 275 8.36 -15.56 -17.09
C MET A 275 9.56 -15.93 -16.22
N SER A 276 10.78 -15.57 -16.61
CA SER A 276 11.95 -15.79 -15.77
C SER A 276 11.93 -14.94 -14.49
N TRP A 277 11.03 -13.95 -14.42
CA TRP A 277 10.77 -13.12 -13.22
C TRP A 277 9.74 -13.75 -12.26
N THR A 278 9.18 -14.92 -12.57
CA THR A 278 8.28 -15.65 -11.67
C THR A 278 9.07 -16.15 -10.47
N VAL A 279 8.66 -15.79 -9.27
CA VAL A 279 9.36 -16.25 -8.06
C VAL A 279 9.05 -17.73 -7.82
N ASP A 280 10.08 -18.57 -7.86
CA ASP A 280 10.02 -20.01 -7.59
C ASP A 280 11.01 -20.42 -6.50
N THR A 281 11.13 -21.71 -6.26
CA THR A 281 12.02 -22.27 -5.24
C THR A 281 13.51 -22.03 -5.55
N GLU A 282 13.91 -21.96 -6.82
CA GLU A 282 15.27 -21.62 -7.22
C GLU A 282 15.57 -20.17 -6.81
N HIS A 283 14.67 -19.23 -7.15
CA HIS A 283 14.81 -17.82 -6.76
C HIS A 283 14.90 -17.66 -5.24
N MET A 284 14.03 -18.36 -4.50
CA MET A 284 14.07 -18.30 -3.03
C MET A 284 15.33 -18.92 -2.43
N SER A 285 15.99 -19.86 -3.12
CA SER A 285 17.25 -20.45 -2.67
C SER A 285 18.44 -19.48 -2.69
N TRP A 286 18.35 -18.37 -3.44
CA TRP A 286 19.39 -17.32 -3.47
C TRP A 286 19.33 -16.40 -2.25
N THR A 287 18.26 -16.46 -1.47
CA THR A 287 18.00 -15.61 -0.31
C THR A 287 18.67 -16.14 0.98
N ASN A 288 18.65 -15.37 2.04
CA ASN A 288 19.03 -15.79 3.38
C ASN A 288 17.85 -16.47 4.10
N ASN A 289 17.37 -17.61 3.59
CA ASN A 289 16.12 -18.23 4.06
C ASN A 289 14.96 -17.20 4.14
N GLY A 290 14.89 -16.35 3.10
CA GLY A 290 14.05 -15.17 3.07
C GLY A 290 12.56 -15.47 3.11
N LYS A 291 11.79 -14.55 3.68
CA LYS A 291 10.33 -14.63 3.72
C LYS A 291 9.70 -14.07 2.45
N PHE A 292 8.75 -14.80 1.88
CA PHE A 292 7.99 -14.37 0.71
C PHE A 292 6.77 -13.55 1.12
N MET A 293 6.57 -12.39 0.49
CA MET A 293 5.50 -11.43 0.73
C MET A 293 4.79 -11.07 -0.58
N HIS A 294 3.49 -10.80 -0.50
CA HIS A 294 2.67 -10.29 -1.60
C HIS A 294 1.34 -9.76 -1.07
N CYS A 295 0.94 -8.55 -1.44
CA CYS A 295 -0.30 -7.89 -0.98
C CYS A 295 -1.61 -8.60 -1.31
N LEU A 296 -1.58 -9.67 -2.11
CA LEU A 296 -2.74 -10.37 -2.62
C LEU A 296 -3.76 -9.46 -3.38
N PRO A 297 -4.54 -9.95 -4.36
CA PRO A 297 -4.56 -11.32 -4.86
C PRO A 297 -3.28 -11.64 -5.66
N VAL A 298 -2.84 -12.87 -5.57
CA VAL A 298 -1.69 -13.39 -6.32
C VAL A 298 -2.16 -14.31 -7.44
N ARG A 299 -1.42 -14.35 -8.54
CA ARG A 299 -1.61 -15.33 -9.61
C ARG A 299 -0.52 -16.39 -9.54
N ARG A 300 -0.91 -17.57 -9.10
CA ARG A 300 -0.04 -18.74 -9.01
C ARG A 300 0.44 -19.17 -10.41
N GLY A 301 1.69 -19.63 -10.50
CA GLY A 301 2.32 -19.98 -11.77
C GLY A 301 2.66 -18.79 -12.67
N LEU A 302 2.38 -17.56 -12.24
CA LEU A 302 2.69 -16.34 -12.98
C LEU A 302 3.54 -15.38 -12.12
N ILE A 303 3.07 -15.00 -10.96
CA ILE A 303 3.84 -14.14 -10.04
C ILE A 303 4.76 -15.01 -9.17
N VAL A 304 4.24 -16.12 -8.70
CA VAL A 304 4.90 -17.04 -7.76
C VAL A 304 4.40 -18.46 -8.01
N THR A 305 5.26 -19.46 -7.80
CA THR A 305 4.88 -20.87 -7.88
C THR A 305 4.13 -21.33 -6.63
N ASP A 306 3.42 -22.47 -6.76
CA ASP A 306 2.67 -23.06 -5.65
C ASP A 306 3.60 -23.44 -4.48
N ASP A 307 4.75 -24.04 -4.78
CA ASP A 307 5.73 -24.48 -3.79
C ASP A 307 6.24 -23.31 -2.91
N VAL A 308 6.39 -22.12 -3.46
CA VAL A 308 6.81 -20.94 -2.70
C VAL A 308 5.68 -20.36 -1.86
N ILE A 309 4.50 -20.15 -2.46
CA ILE A 309 3.40 -19.49 -1.74
C ILE A 309 2.80 -20.39 -0.65
N GLU A 310 2.94 -21.71 -0.76
CA GLU A 310 2.47 -22.68 0.24
C GLU A 310 3.56 -23.08 1.25
N SER A 311 4.79 -22.59 1.07
CA SER A 311 5.90 -22.88 1.99
C SER A 311 5.72 -22.18 3.34
N GLU A 312 6.44 -22.66 4.36
CA GLU A 312 6.54 -22.03 5.68
C GLU A 312 7.24 -20.66 5.66
N ASN A 313 7.94 -20.34 4.57
CA ASN A 313 8.54 -19.04 4.35
C ASN A 313 7.56 -18.02 3.73
N SER A 314 6.38 -18.44 3.31
CA SER A 314 5.34 -17.53 2.83
C SER A 314 4.60 -16.87 4.00
N ILE A 315 4.72 -15.57 4.12
CA ILE A 315 4.06 -14.78 5.17
C ILE A 315 2.94 -13.88 4.64
N VAL A 316 2.37 -14.22 3.48
CA VAL A 316 1.30 -13.45 2.83
C VAL A 316 0.00 -13.38 3.67
N ILE A 317 -0.28 -14.38 4.49
CA ILE A 317 -1.47 -14.37 5.36
C ILE A 317 -1.26 -13.49 6.60
N PRO A 318 -0.15 -13.59 7.36
CA PRO A 318 0.19 -12.60 8.39
C PRO A 318 0.21 -11.16 7.86
N GLU A 319 0.79 -10.92 6.67
CA GLU A 319 0.79 -9.63 5.99
C GLU A 319 -0.63 -9.12 5.73
N ALA A 320 -1.51 -9.96 5.18
CA ALA A 320 -2.90 -9.60 4.96
C ALA A 320 -3.66 -9.31 6.26
N ALA A 321 -3.35 -10.02 7.35
CA ALA A 321 -3.95 -9.79 8.67
C ALA A 321 -3.53 -8.42 9.26
N ASN A 322 -2.30 -7.99 9.03
CA ASN A 322 -1.79 -6.70 9.51
C ASN A 322 -2.45 -5.48 8.84
N ARG A 323 -3.22 -5.66 7.77
CA ARG A 323 -4.01 -4.58 7.16
C ARG A 323 -5.09 -4.03 8.09
N GLU A 324 -5.70 -4.88 8.92
CA GLU A 324 -6.61 -4.43 9.97
C GLU A 324 -5.88 -3.52 10.96
N ILE A 325 -4.70 -3.92 11.39
CA ILE A 325 -3.90 -3.17 12.37
C ILE A 325 -3.45 -1.83 11.81
N SER A 326 -2.91 -1.81 10.59
CA SER A 326 -2.49 -0.57 9.93
C SER A 326 -3.63 0.44 9.81
N CYS A 327 -4.82 -0.04 9.43
CA CYS A 327 -6.02 0.79 9.35
C CYS A 327 -6.48 1.27 10.73
N SER A 328 -6.41 0.41 11.77
CA SER A 328 -6.78 0.77 13.14
C SER A 328 -5.93 1.91 13.70
N VAL A 329 -4.62 1.92 13.44
CA VAL A 329 -3.73 3.04 13.83
C VAL A 329 -4.18 4.34 13.17
N VAL A 330 -4.43 4.32 11.87
CA VAL A 330 -4.85 5.51 11.12
C VAL A 330 -6.20 6.03 11.60
N LEU A 331 -7.20 5.16 11.70
CA LEU A 331 -8.54 5.54 12.17
C LEU A 331 -8.53 6.04 13.62
N LYS A 332 -7.76 5.39 14.52
CA LYS A 332 -7.59 5.85 15.89
C LYS A 332 -7.10 7.29 15.93
N ARG A 333 -6.01 7.60 15.22
CA ARG A 333 -5.44 8.96 15.19
C ARG A 333 -6.39 9.98 14.58
N MET A 334 -7.16 9.59 13.55
CA MET A 334 -8.19 10.44 12.98
C MET A 334 -9.33 10.70 13.97
N LEU A 335 -9.76 9.69 14.73
CA LEU A 335 -10.79 9.84 15.79
C LEU A 335 -10.31 10.73 16.94
N GLU A 336 -9.05 10.64 17.33
CA GLU A 336 -8.44 11.49 18.35
C GLU A 336 -8.32 12.98 17.93
N ALA A 337 -8.35 13.22 16.60
CA ALA A 337 -8.27 14.56 16.02
C ALA A 337 -9.65 15.20 15.72
N LEU A 338 -10.76 14.45 15.88
CA LEU A 338 -12.14 14.95 15.72
C LEU A 338 -12.62 15.72 16.95
#